data_4b2e5d04aa1ae5ac8b63bc18a0161da1
#
_entry.id   4b2e5d04aa1ae5ac8b63bc18a0161da1
#
_cell.length_a   1.000
_cell.length_b   1.000
_cell.length_c   1.000
_cell.angle_alpha   90.00
_cell.angle_beta   90.00
_cell.angle_gamma   90.00
#
_symmetry.space_group_name_H-M   'P 1'
#
loop_
_entity.id
_entity.type
_entity.pdbx_description
1 polymer ?
#
loop_
_entity_poly.entity_id
_entity_poly.type
_entity_poly.pdbx_seq_one_letter_code
_entity_poly.pdbx_strand_id
1 'polypeptide(L)'
;MKHLPFLALLAMLLGASNAMAAESYDNCTGTIASLPAVISTAGTWCLKQDLTTSMASGNAITVSNNNVTIDCNDFKVDGLAGGIGTSANGILASSRLNTTIRHCNIRGFYMGVKLLGTGGGNVIEDNRLDGNTYIGLYVQGDGSVIRRNQVLDTGGSTVSAPAYGINTVYSVDVLNNAVSGVTARTGGAGAAYGIASSSNAGGSINGNRVRDLLPDTGKSAYAVFNGASGRLVMRDNDLVGNGSAGTVGVICSNATGRAKNNVIDGFATTISGCGDAGTNDQTH
;
A
#
# COMPACT_ATOMS: atom_id res chain seq x y z
N MET A 1 -56.49 -43.42 30.36
CA MET A 1 -55.55 -43.64 31.48
C MET A 1 -54.15 -43.39 31.01
N LYS A 2 -53.47 -42.39 31.61
CA LYS A 2 -52.04 -42.09 31.58
C LYS A 2 -51.45 -41.60 30.23
N HIS A 3 -51.58 -40.30 29.99
CA HIS A 3 -50.70 -39.53 29.13
C HIS A 3 -49.57 -38.99 30.00
N LEU A 4 -48.33 -39.34 29.70
CA LEU A 4 -47.11 -38.83 30.33
C LEU A 4 -46.34 -37.93 29.34
N PRO A 5 -45.58 -36.98 29.81
CA PRO A 5 -45.37 -35.72 29.11
C PRO A 5 -44.16 -35.76 28.16
N PHE A 6 -44.39 -35.16 27.00
CA PHE A 6 -43.40 -34.97 25.93
C PHE A 6 -42.85 -33.54 26.00
N LEU A 7 -42.36 -33.13 27.17
CA LEU A 7 -41.95 -31.74 27.41
C LEU A 7 -40.56 -31.59 28.08
N ALA A 8 -39.62 -32.47 27.76
CA ALA A 8 -38.30 -32.40 28.38
C ALA A 8 -37.11 -32.47 27.39
N LEU A 9 -37.33 -32.20 26.08
CA LEU A 9 -36.20 -32.29 25.10
C LEU A 9 -36.01 -31.06 24.23
N LEU A 10 -36.38 -29.87 24.68
CA LEU A 10 -36.23 -28.64 23.89
C LEU A 10 -35.44 -27.52 24.62
N ALA A 11 -34.57 -27.86 25.54
CA ALA A 11 -33.82 -26.89 26.33
C ALA A 11 -32.29 -27.02 26.22
N MET A 12 -31.74 -27.68 25.19
CA MET A 12 -30.30 -27.89 25.04
C MET A 12 -29.71 -27.40 23.71
N LEU A 13 -30.30 -26.43 23.04
CA LEU A 13 -29.80 -25.94 21.75
C LEU A 13 -29.60 -24.39 21.68
N LEU A 14 -29.30 -23.72 22.78
CA LEU A 14 -29.01 -22.28 22.77
C LEU A 14 -27.70 -21.94 23.49
N GLY A 15 -26.70 -22.78 23.31
CA GLY A 15 -25.32 -22.49 23.66
C GLY A 15 -24.48 -22.30 22.41
N ALA A 16 -24.90 -21.46 21.46
CA ALA A 16 -23.99 -20.95 20.44
C ALA A 16 -23.06 -19.95 21.14
N SER A 17 -21.98 -20.48 21.73
CA SER A 17 -20.82 -19.65 22.04
C SER A 17 -20.38 -18.96 20.76
N ASN A 18 -20.54 -17.64 20.67
CA ASN A 18 -19.82 -16.85 19.74
C ASN A 18 -18.33 -17.15 19.98
N ALA A 19 -17.75 -18.02 19.18
CA ALA A 19 -16.32 -18.10 19.06
C ALA A 19 -15.91 -16.79 18.43
N MET A 20 -15.67 -15.77 19.26
CA MET A 20 -14.83 -14.66 18.86
C MET A 20 -13.50 -15.30 18.48
N ALA A 21 -13.11 -15.14 17.21
CA ALA A 21 -11.74 -15.41 16.83
C ALA A 21 -10.87 -14.62 17.79
N ALA A 22 -10.18 -15.30 18.69
CA ALA A 22 -9.25 -14.66 19.59
C ALA A 22 -8.16 -14.07 18.71
N GLU A 23 -8.17 -12.75 18.54
CA GLU A 23 -7.02 -12.04 18.00
C GLU A 23 -5.85 -12.43 18.90
N SER A 24 -4.83 -13.05 18.30
CA SER A 24 -3.73 -13.61 19.06
C SER A 24 -2.77 -12.50 19.49
N TYR A 25 -3.13 -11.76 20.52
CA TYR A 25 -2.21 -10.82 21.20
C TYR A 25 -1.08 -11.52 21.96
N ASP A 26 -1.14 -12.85 22.07
CA ASP A 26 -0.27 -13.64 22.93
C ASP A 26 1.15 -13.80 22.34
N ASN A 27 1.36 -13.49 21.07
CA ASN A 27 2.65 -13.63 20.38
C ASN A 27 3.41 -12.31 20.17
N CYS A 28 2.97 -11.21 20.80
CA CYS A 28 3.66 -9.93 20.67
C CYS A 28 4.86 -9.85 21.63
N THR A 29 6.04 -9.54 21.08
CA THR A 29 7.25 -9.24 21.88
C THR A 29 7.05 -7.96 22.69
N GLY A 30 6.27 -7.00 22.17
CA GLY A 30 5.95 -5.76 22.84
C GLY A 30 4.72 -5.08 22.26
N THR A 31 4.25 -4.04 22.94
CA THR A 31 3.09 -3.25 22.54
C THR A 31 3.52 -1.83 22.16
N ILE A 32 3.00 -1.32 21.04
CA ILE A 32 3.09 0.08 20.68
C ILE A 32 1.87 0.78 21.30
N ALA A 33 2.09 1.51 22.37
CA ALA A 33 1.01 2.08 23.20
C ALA A 33 0.76 3.58 22.95
N SER A 34 1.72 4.28 22.32
CA SER A 34 1.62 5.72 22.03
C SER A 34 2.50 6.10 20.85
N LEU A 35 2.26 7.28 20.27
CA LEU A 35 3.07 7.88 19.21
C LEU A 35 3.74 9.18 19.70
N PRO A 36 4.98 9.49 19.28
CA PRO A 36 5.85 8.66 18.45
C PRO A 36 6.44 7.46 19.20
N ALA A 37 6.74 6.38 18.46
CA ALA A 37 7.34 5.17 19.01
C ALA A 37 8.63 4.80 18.27
N VAL A 38 9.61 4.22 18.99
CA VAL A 38 10.84 3.68 18.41
C VAL A 38 10.96 2.20 18.79
N ILE A 39 11.03 1.34 17.78
CA ILE A 39 11.18 -0.10 17.94
C ILE A 39 12.65 -0.45 17.77
N SER A 40 13.32 -0.76 18.89
CA SER A 40 14.77 -1.00 18.95
C SER A 40 15.17 -2.46 19.14
N THR A 41 14.20 -3.37 19.30
CA THR A 41 14.45 -4.80 19.45
C THR A 41 13.70 -5.61 18.40
N ALA A 42 14.29 -6.72 17.95
CA ALA A 42 13.65 -7.65 17.04
C ALA A 42 12.40 -8.30 17.67
N GLY A 43 11.51 -8.79 16.84
CA GLY A 43 10.30 -9.49 17.25
C GLY A 43 9.02 -8.82 16.75
N THR A 44 7.88 -9.29 17.24
CA THR A 44 6.54 -8.79 16.84
C THR A 44 6.06 -7.72 17.80
N TRP A 45 5.76 -6.54 17.28
CA TRP A 45 5.27 -5.37 18.00
C TRP A 45 3.84 -5.08 17.58
N CYS A 46 2.93 -5.08 18.54
CA CYS A 46 1.50 -5.02 18.27
C CYS A 46 0.85 -3.72 18.76
N LEU A 47 -0.16 -3.24 18.03
CA LEU A 47 -1.13 -2.29 18.55
C LEU A 47 -2.25 -3.05 19.29
N LYS A 48 -2.81 -2.42 20.33
CA LYS A 48 -3.98 -2.88 21.08
C LYS A 48 -5.11 -1.87 21.08
N GLN A 49 -4.92 -0.75 20.41
CA GLN A 49 -5.90 0.33 20.25
C GLN A 49 -5.50 1.24 19.10
N ASP A 50 -6.43 2.07 18.65
CA ASP A 50 -6.14 3.15 17.71
C ASP A 50 -5.18 4.17 18.32
N LEU A 51 -4.16 4.56 17.54
CA LEU A 51 -3.20 5.59 17.96
C LEU A 51 -3.30 6.80 17.02
N THR A 52 -3.35 7.99 17.59
CA THR A 52 -3.48 9.23 16.85
C THR A 52 -2.33 10.20 17.13
N THR A 53 -2.01 11.04 16.14
CA THR A 53 -0.99 12.09 16.28
C THR A 53 -1.28 13.28 15.37
N SER A 54 -0.77 14.45 15.74
CA SER A 54 -0.83 15.68 14.95
C SER A 54 0.54 16.14 14.46
N MET A 55 1.46 15.21 14.27
CA MET A 55 2.86 15.52 13.89
C MET A 55 2.93 16.27 12.56
N ALA A 56 3.61 17.41 12.56
CA ALA A 56 3.91 18.15 11.33
C ALA A 56 5.14 17.58 10.59
N SER A 57 6.01 16.82 11.28
CA SER A 57 7.21 16.20 10.72
C SER A 57 7.69 15.03 11.58
N GLY A 58 8.68 14.27 11.09
CA GLY A 58 9.21 13.10 11.80
C GLY A 58 8.48 11.81 11.45
N ASN A 59 8.42 10.85 12.37
CA ASN A 59 7.84 9.53 12.13
C ASN A 59 6.98 9.11 13.31
N ALA A 60 5.77 8.61 13.04
CA ALA A 60 4.91 8.13 14.09
C ALA A 60 5.46 6.82 14.70
N ILE A 61 5.97 5.91 13.87
CA ILE A 61 6.67 4.70 14.30
C ILE A 61 8.01 4.63 13.56
N THR A 62 9.11 4.46 14.28
CA THR A 62 10.44 4.25 13.71
C THR A 62 10.93 2.85 14.05
N VAL A 63 11.22 2.04 13.04
CA VAL A 63 11.88 0.75 13.18
C VAL A 63 13.39 0.96 13.13
N SER A 64 14.08 0.72 14.23
CA SER A 64 15.53 0.90 14.37
C SER A 64 16.32 -0.39 14.54
N ASN A 65 15.66 -1.56 14.37
CA ASN A 65 16.32 -2.86 14.38
C ASN A 65 15.89 -3.70 13.15
N ASN A 66 16.63 -4.75 12.86
CA ASN A 66 16.27 -5.77 11.87
C ASN A 66 15.32 -6.81 12.46
N ASN A 67 14.67 -7.61 11.60
CA ASN A 67 13.77 -8.70 12.01
C ASN A 67 12.63 -8.20 12.92
N VAL A 68 11.99 -7.11 12.53
CA VAL A 68 10.86 -6.52 13.26
C VAL A 68 9.58 -6.76 12.47
N THR A 69 8.56 -7.27 13.13
CA THR A 69 7.19 -7.29 12.63
C THR A 69 6.37 -6.26 13.38
N ILE A 70 5.69 -5.36 12.66
CA ILE A 70 4.62 -4.52 13.17
C ILE A 70 3.30 -5.17 12.77
N ASP A 71 2.50 -5.55 13.73
CA ASP A 71 1.15 -6.05 13.56
C ASP A 71 0.18 -5.10 14.26
N CYS A 72 -0.60 -4.37 13.48
CA CYS A 72 -1.52 -3.40 14.06
C CYS A 72 -2.85 -4.03 14.50
N ASN A 73 -3.09 -5.32 14.25
CA ASN A 73 -4.36 -5.97 14.59
C ASN A 73 -5.58 -5.16 14.10
N ASP A 74 -5.51 -4.62 12.90
CA ASP A 74 -6.49 -3.74 12.26
C ASP A 74 -6.73 -2.39 12.96
N PHE A 75 -5.98 -2.06 14.00
CA PHE A 75 -6.02 -0.73 14.62
C PHE A 75 -5.34 0.32 13.73
N LYS A 76 -5.68 1.59 14.00
CA LYS A 76 -5.23 2.74 13.24
C LYS A 76 -3.94 3.34 13.79
N VAL A 77 -3.11 3.79 12.85
CA VAL A 77 -2.06 4.79 13.06
C VAL A 77 -2.52 6.04 12.30
N ASP A 78 -3.10 6.99 13.00
CA ASP A 78 -3.81 8.13 12.43
C ASP A 78 -3.03 9.44 12.58
N GLY A 79 -2.64 10.03 11.46
CA GLY A 79 -1.93 11.30 11.35
C GLY A 79 -2.77 12.45 10.77
N LEU A 80 -4.09 12.26 10.54
CA LEU A 80 -4.94 13.26 9.87
C LEU A 80 -4.88 14.65 10.50
N ALA A 81 -4.72 14.72 11.81
CA ALA A 81 -4.61 15.99 12.53
C ALA A 81 -3.35 16.80 12.17
N GLY A 82 -2.34 16.19 11.51
CA GLY A 82 -1.17 16.89 10.95
C GLY A 82 -1.49 17.69 9.68
N GLY A 83 -2.61 17.39 9.03
CA GLY A 83 -3.12 18.09 7.85
C GLY A 83 -2.29 17.85 6.58
N ILE A 84 -2.71 18.46 5.46
CA ILE A 84 -2.10 18.29 4.13
C ILE A 84 -0.69 18.91 3.98
N GLY A 85 -0.28 19.72 4.94
CA GLY A 85 1.08 20.31 5.02
C GLY A 85 2.07 19.49 5.85
N THR A 86 1.66 18.36 6.41
CA THR A 86 2.56 17.48 7.15
C THR A 86 3.67 16.94 6.26
N SER A 87 4.87 16.76 6.83
CA SER A 87 5.97 15.96 6.27
C SER A 87 6.25 14.71 7.10
N ALA A 88 5.39 14.39 8.06
CA ALA A 88 5.53 13.21 8.92
C ALA A 88 5.26 11.90 8.17
N ASN A 89 6.01 10.86 8.47
CA ASN A 89 5.77 9.51 7.98
C ASN A 89 5.01 8.67 9.04
N GLY A 90 4.14 7.78 8.59
CA GLY A 90 3.47 6.85 9.48
C GLY A 90 4.46 5.84 10.07
N ILE A 91 5.04 4.99 9.25
CA ILE A 91 6.06 4.00 9.67
C ILE A 91 7.33 4.21 8.84
N LEU A 92 8.46 4.38 9.53
CA LEU A 92 9.77 4.48 8.91
C LEU A 92 10.67 3.30 9.31
N ALA A 93 11.32 2.66 8.33
CA ALA A 93 12.52 1.87 8.54
C ALA A 93 13.62 2.32 7.56
N SER A 94 14.82 2.59 8.07
CA SER A 94 15.96 3.02 7.25
C SER A 94 17.08 2.00 7.34
N SER A 95 17.45 1.40 6.20
CA SER A 95 18.48 0.36 6.08
C SER A 95 18.26 -0.81 7.05
N ARG A 96 16.98 -1.25 7.16
CA ARG A 96 16.61 -2.40 7.98
C ARG A 96 16.33 -3.61 7.10
N LEU A 97 16.64 -4.79 7.62
CA LEU A 97 16.40 -6.08 6.98
C LEU A 97 15.19 -6.76 7.62
N ASN A 98 14.40 -7.46 6.81
CA ASN A 98 13.29 -8.31 7.27
C ASN A 98 12.29 -7.54 8.15
N THR A 99 11.87 -6.35 7.71
CA THR A 99 10.77 -5.62 8.36
C THR A 99 9.45 -6.08 7.76
N THR A 100 8.54 -6.59 8.59
CA THR A 100 7.16 -6.91 8.20
C THR A 100 6.20 -5.88 8.77
N ILE A 101 5.27 -5.37 7.94
CA ILE A 101 4.20 -4.46 8.36
C ILE A 101 2.89 -5.06 7.87
N ARG A 102 1.97 -5.36 8.78
CA ARG A 102 0.72 -6.03 8.44
C ARG A 102 -0.47 -5.61 9.30
N HIS A 103 -1.68 -5.80 8.76
CA HIS A 103 -2.97 -5.52 9.41
C HIS A 103 -3.04 -4.11 10.02
N CYS A 104 -2.46 -3.11 9.31
CA CYS A 104 -2.42 -1.74 9.76
C CYS A 104 -3.37 -0.85 8.96
N ASN A 105 -4.11 0.04 9.64
CA ASN A 105 -4.83 1.15 9.04
C ASN A 105 -4.00 2.43 9.20
N ILE A 106 -3.25 2.85 8.17
CA ILE A 106 -2.30 3.97 8.23
C ILE A 106 -2.84 5.13 7.41
N ARG A 107 -3.07 6.28 8.04
CA ARG A 107 -3.74 7.39 7.36
C ARG A 107 -3.20 8.76 7.73
N GLY A 108 -3.34 9.73 6.79
CA GLY A 108 -3.09 11.15 7.05
C GLY A 108 -1.64 11.56 7.16
N PHE A 109 -0.68 10.71 6.78
CA PHE A 109 0.74 11.03 6.76
C PHE A 109 1.22 11.53 5.39
N TYR A 110 2.39 12.17 5.35
CA TYR A 110 3.07 12.50 4.10
C TYR A 110 3.42 11.24 3.30
N MET A 111 4.03 10.26 3.96
CA MET A 111 4.14 8.89 3.46
C MET A 111 3.58 7.94 4.51
N GLY A 112 2.66 7.06 4.10
CA GLY A 112 2.08 6.08 5.02
C GLY A 112 3.14 5.13 5.56
N VAL A 113 3.81 4.41 4.68
CA VAL A 113 4.99 3.57 5.00
C VAL A 113 6.17 4.01 4.16
N LYS A 114 7.33 4.14 4.80
CA LYS A 114 8.60 4.53 4.17
C LYS A 114 9.70 3.57 4.60
N LEU A 115 10.04 2.61 3.73
CA LEU A 115 11.19 1.73 3.91
C LEU A 115 12.26 2.13 2.91
N LEU A 116 13.42 2.55 3.38
CA LEU A 116 14.46 3.11 2.51
C LEU A 116 15.87 2.61 2.86
N GLY A 117 16.79 2.83 1.92
CA GLY A 117 18.21 2.51 2.07
C GLY A 117 18.55 1.09 1.60
N THR A 118 19.69 0.57 2.07
CA THR A 118 20.25 -0.72 1.63
C THR A 118 19.64 -1.95 2.31
N GLY A 119 18.55 -1.77 3.07
CA GLY A 119 17.78 -2.88 3.64
C GLY A 119 17.07 -3.69 2.56
N GLY A 120 16.54 -4.84 2.93
CA GLY A 120 15.81 -5.70 2.00
C GLY A 120 15.07 -6.84 2.71
N GLY A 121 14.40 -7.70 1.91
CA GLY A 121 13.58 -8.79 2.46
C GLY A 121 12.38 -8.30 3.25
N ASN A 122 11.91 -7.06 2.99
CA ASN A 122 10.80 -6.48 3.72
C ASN A 122 9.46 -6.98 3.16
N VAL A 123 8.45 -7.13 4.02
CA VAL A 123 7.10 -7.56 3.64
C VAL A 123 6.09 -6.53 4.13
N ILE A 124 5.30 -5.98 3.20
CA ILE A 124 4.19 -5.09 3.52
C ILE A 124 2.92 -5.75 2.99
N GLU A 125 2.07 -6.22 3.88
CA GLU A 125 0.93 -7.04 3.51
C GLU A 125 -0.32 -6.76 4.33
N ASP A 126 -1.48 -6.92 3.67
CA ASP A 126 -2.80 -6.87 4.31
C ASP A 126 -3.05 -5.55 5.08
N ASN A 127 -2.50 -4.43 4.58
CA ASN A 127 -2.70 -3.12 5.18
C ASN A 127 -3.73 -2.30 4.40
N ARG A 128 -4.36 -1.36 5.08
CA ARG A 128 -5.13 -0.27 4.49
C ARG A 128 -4.36 1.05 4.71
N LEU A 129 -4.03 1.72 3.61
CA LEU A 129 -3.42 3.05 3.61
C LEU A 129 -4.43 4.03 3.02
N ASP A 130 -4.81 5.05 3.76
CA ASP A 130 -5.96 5.90 3.40
C ASP A 130 -5.64 7.38 3.67
N GLY A 131 -5.87 8.25 2.70
CA GLY A 131 -5.69 9.69 2.85
C GLY A 131 -4.26 10.13 3.18
N ASN A 132 -3.24 9.37 2.77
CA ASN A 132 -1.85 9.80 2.90
C ASN A 132 -1.55 10.85 1.83
N THR A 133 -0.80 11.91 2.18
CA THR A 133 -0.83 13.16 1.41
C THR A 133 0.14 13.19 0.22
N TYR A 134 1.12 12.28 0.13
CA TYR A 134 2.08 12.22 -0.96
C TYR A 134 2.28 10.79 -1.51
N ILE A 135 2.68 9.85 -0.66
CA ILE A 135 2.92 8.46 -1.05
C ILE A 135 2.21 7.52 -0.06
N GLY A 136 1.42 6.57 -0.57
CA GLY A 136 0.87 5.50 0.26
C GLY A 136 1.98 4.60 0.80
N LEU A 137 2.69 3.91 -0.10
CA LEU A 137 3.80 3.01 0.21
C LEU A 137 5.06 3.41 -0.57
N TYR A 138 6.15 3.69 0.12
CA TYR A 138 7.49 3.87 -0.45
C TYR A 138 8.42 2.79 0.05
N VAL A 139 8.90 1.94 -0.85
CA VAL A 139 9.71 0.77 -0.48
C VAL A 139 10.95 0.67 -1.35
N GLN A 140 12.11 0.70 -0.70
CA GLN A 140 13.41 0.37 -1.27
C GLN A 140 13.92 -0.93 -0.66
N GLY A 141 14.63 -1.72 -1.44
CA GLY A 141 15.35 -2.89 -0.94
C GLY A 141 15.03 -4.17 -1.72
N ASP A 142 16.09 -4.83 -2.14
CA ASP A 142 16.00 -6.06 -2.93
C ASP A 142 15.29 -7.19 -2.17
N GLY A 143 14.51 -7.99 -2.90
CA GLY A 143 13.76 -9.12 -2.35
C GLY A 143 12.62 -8.71 -1.43
N SER A 144 12.20 -7.44 -1.47
CA SER A 144 11.02 -6.96 -0.71
C SER A 144 9.72 -7.25 -1.48
N VAL A 145 8.63 -7.43 -0.73
CA VAL A 145 7.30 -7.76 -1.27
C VAL A 145 6.25 -6.83 -0.69
N ILE A 146 5.43 -6.26 -1.58
CA ILE A 146 4.23 -5.47 -1.24
C ILE A 146 3.03 -6.25 -1.75
N ARG A 147 2.16 -6.75 -0.86
CA ARG A 147 1.05 -7.60 -1.31
C ARG A 147 -0.24 -7.41 -0.53
N ARG A 148 -1.37 -7.52 -1.25
CA ARG A 148 -2.73 -7.48 -0.67
C ARG A 148 -3.04 -6.24 0.16
N ASN A 149 -2.39 -5.10 -0.17
CA ASN A 149 -2.70 -3.84 0.47
C ASN A 149 -3.80 -3.10 -0.30
N GLN A 150 -4.55 -2.28 0.43
CA GLN A 150 -5.46 -1.28 -0.12
C GLN A 150 -4.83 0.09 0.08
N VAL A 151 -4.55 0.80 -1.02
CA VAL A 151 -4.00 2.15 -1.00
C VAL A 151 -5.04 3.08 -1.60
N LEU A 152 -5.60 3.95 -0.78
CA LEU A 152 -6.77 4.74 -1.09
C LEU A 152 -6.51 6.23 -0.85
N ASP A 153 -7.12 7.07 -1.70
CA ASP A 153 -7.20 8.53 -1.51
C ASP A 153 -5.85 9.19 -1.17
N THR A 154 -4.81 8.81 -1.91
CA THR A 154 -3.44 9.32 -1.69
C THR A 154 -3.22 10.61 -2.48
N GLY A 155 -2.72 11.66 -1.83
CA GLY A 155 -2.30 12.89 -2.49
C GLY A 155 -2.81 14.17 -1.85
N GLY A 156 -2.75 15.27 -2.62
CA GLY A 156 -3.17 16.60 -2.17
C GLY A 156 -2.18 17.33 -1.25
N SER A 157 -0.96 16.82 -1.07
CA SER A 157 0.07 17.46 -0.23
C SER A 157 0.40 18.87 -0.70
N THR A 158 0.53 19.81 0.23
CA THR A 158 1.10 21.15 -0.07
C THR A 158 2.63 21.15 -0.12
N VAL A 159 3.27 20.06 0.32
CA VAL A 159 4.73 19.88 0.31
C VAL A 159 5.22 19.35 -1.03
N SER A 160 4.48 18.42 -1.66
CA SER A 160 4.82 17.82 -2.95
C SER A 160 3.67 17.88 -3.94
N ALA A 161 3.99 18.13 -5.22
CA ALA A 161 2.98 18.24 -6.26
C ALA A 161 2.47 16.89 -6.78
N PRO A 162 3.33 15.90 -7.12
CA PRO A 162 2.87 14.58 -7.56
C PRO A 162 2.27 13.77 -6.41
N ALA A 163 1.57 12.67 -6.75
CA ALA A 163 1.09 11.69 -5.79
C ALA A 163 1.38 10.27 -6.30
N TYR A 164 1.65 9.35 -5.36
CA TYR A 164 1.95 7.96 -5.67
C TYR A 164 1.16 7.03 -4.73
N GLY A 165 0.43 6.08 -5.31
CA GLY A 165 -0.13 5.01 -4.51
C GLY A 165 0.98 4.15 -3.91
N ILE A 166 1.75 3.48 -4.77
CA ILE A 166 2.91 2.66 -4.42
C ILE A 166 4.12 3.15 -5.23
N ASN A 167 5.24 3.39 -4.56
CA ASN A 167 6.50 3.74 -5.20
C ASN A 167 7.62 2.82 -4.72
N THR A 168 8.28 2.14 -5.65
CA THR A 168 9.32 1.16 -5.37
C THR A 168 10.65 1.52 -5.99
N VAL A 169 11.73 1.11 -5.34
CA VAL A 169 13.11 1.25 -5.83
C VAL A 169 13.83 -0.08 -5.64
N TYR A 170 14.58 -0.51 -6.65
CA TYR A 170 15.24 -1.82 -6.72
C TYR A 170 14.26 -2.98 -6.98
N SER A 171 14.66 -4.21 -6.67
CA SER A 171 13.90 -5.43 -6.97
C SER A 171 12.82 -5.70 -5.92
N VAL A 172 11.69 -5.02 -6.06
CA VAL A 172 10.52 -5.16 -5.18
C VAL A 172 9.37 -5.79 -5.98
N ASP A 173 8.75 -6.82 -5.43
CA ASP A 173 7.54 -7.41 -5.99
C ASP A 173 6.29 -6.72 -5.45
N VAL A 174 5.40 -6.30 -6.36
CA VAL A 174 4.12 -5.63 -6.05
C VAL A 174 2.98 -6.53 -6.52
N LEU A 175 2.31 -7.20 -5.59
CA LEU A 175 1.44 -8.34 -5.87
C LEU A 175 0.03 -8.15 -5.29
N ASN A 176 -1.00 -8.24 -6.13
CA ASN A 176 -2.41 -8.28 -5.69
C ASN A 176 -2.83 -7.11 -4.80
N ASN A 177 -2.35 -5.90 -5.06
CA ASN A 177 -2.76 -4.72 -4.33
C ASN A 177 -3.91 -4.00 -5.07
N ALA A 178 -4.73 -3.27 -4.32
CA ALA A 178 -5.72 -2.36 -4.86
C ALA A 178 -5.27 -0.91 -4.60
N VAL A 179 -5.14 -0.11 -5.67
CA VAL A 179 -4.77 1.30 -5.61
C VAL A 179 -5.88 2.12 -6.25
N SER A 180 -6.44 3.08 -5.52
CA SER A 180 -7.54 3.93 -6.01
C SER A 180 -7.49 5.33 -5.40
N GLY A 181 -7.92 6.35 -6.14
CA GLY A 181 -8.02 7.70 -5.61
C GLY A 181 -6.65 8.39 -5.46
N VAL A 182 -5.71 8.15 -6.38
CA VAL A 182 -4.42 8.86 -6.35
C VAL A 182 -4.56 10.23 -7.01
N THR A 183 -4.49 11.30 -6.21
CA THR A 183 -4.78 12.66 -6.66
C THR A 183 -3.58 13.59 -6.45
N ALA A 184 -3.00 14.09 -7.55
CA ALA A 184 -1.96 15.10 -7.48
C ALA A 184 -2.48 16.43 -6.92
N ARG A 185 -1.59 17.29 -6.41
CA ARG A 185 -1.98 18.61 -5.88
C ARG A 185 -2.48 19.51 -7.00
N THR A 186 -3.68 20.04 -6.85
CA THR A 186 -4.25 21.05 -7.77
C THR A 186 -3.38 22.31 -7.81
N GLY A 187 -3.05 22.77 -9.02
CA GLY A 187 -2.19 23.92 -9.26
C GLY A 187 -0.71 23.71 -8.95
N GLY A 188 -0.32 22.48 -8.61
CA GLY A 188 1.07 22.10 -8.29
C GLY A 188 1.88 21.54 -9.47
N ALA A 189 1.26 21.37 -10.63
CA ALA A 189 1.83 20.72 -11.80
C ALA A 189 2.29 19.27 -11.56
N GLY A 190 1.58 18.54 -10.70
CA GLY A 190 1.91 17.16 -10.32
C GLY A 190 1.27 16.11 -11.22
N ALA A 191 1.97 15.00 -11.44
CA ALA A 191 1.44 13.78 -12.04
C ALA A 191 0.88 12.85 -10.96
N ALA A 192 -0.06 11.96 -11.35
CA ALA A 192 -0.60 10.91 -10.49
C ALA A 192 -0.05 9.54 -10.92
N TYR A 193 0.50 8.79 -9.97
CA TYR A 193 1.08 7.47 -10.22
C TYR A 193 0.37 6.42 -9.37
N GLY A 194 -0.26 5.43 -9.99
CA GLY A 194 -0.81 4.28 -9.28
C GLY A 194 0.30 3.47 -8.64
N ILE A 195 1.12 2.81 -9.46
CA ILE A 195 2.31 2.05 -9.05
C ILE A 195 3.49 2.56 -9.87
N ALA A 196 4.52 3.07 -9.21
CA ALA A 196 5.75 3.50 -9.84
C ALA A 196 6.93 2.64 -9.37
N SER A 197 7.82 2.29 -10.31
CA SER A 197 9.06 1.58 -10.03
C SER A 197 10.23 2.32 -10.66
N SER A 198 11.32 2.52 -9.91
CA SER A 198 12.49 3.25 -10.37
C SER A 198 13.79 2.56 -9.97
N SER A 199 14.89 2.89 -10.68
CA SER A 199 16.27 2.41 -10.44
C SER A 199 16.44 0.88 -10.49
N ASN A 200 17.12 0.38 -11.52
CA ASN A 200 17.59 -1.02 -11.68
C ASN A 200 16.62 -2.11 -11.21
N ALA A 201 15.31 -1.86 -11.27
CA ALA A 201 14.31 -2.77 -10.76
C ALA A 201 14.34 -4.10 -11.53
N GLY A 202 14.37 -5.18 -10.81
CA GLY A 202 14.24 -6.54 -11.33
C GLY A 202 13.00 -7.27 -10.79
N GLY A 203 12.12 -6.58 -10.08
CA GLY A 203 10.91 -7.16 -9.48
C GLY A 203 9.76 -7.37 -10.46
N SER A 204 8.58 -7.64 -9.93
CA SER A 204 7.36 -7.82 -10.71
C SER A 204 6.20 -6.98 -10.17
N ILE A 205 5.32 -6.54 -11.09
CA ILE A 205 4.05 -5.89 -10.76
C ILE A 205 2.93 -6.79 -11.29
N ASN A 206 2.26 -7.53 -10.42
CA ASN A 206 1.41 -8.64 -10.81
C ASN A 206 0.09 -8.68 -10.06
N GLY A 207 -1.01 -8.86 -10.78
CA GLY A 207 -2.35 -9.03 -10.20
C GLY A 207 -2.90 -7.80 -9.49
N ASN A 208 -2.37 -6.60 -9.74
CA ASN A 208 -2.83 -5.39 -9.07
C ASN A 208 -4.03 -4.78 -9.79
N ARG A 209 -4.88 -4.10 -9.03
CA ARG A 209 -5.94 -3.25 -9.57
C ARG A 209 -5.60 -1.79 -9.32
N VAL A 210 -5.61 -0.97 -10.39
CA VAL A 210 -5.32 0.47 -10.31
C VAL A 210 -6.43 1.25 -11.02
N ARG A 211 -6.98 2.26 -10.34
CA ARG A 211 -8.04 3.13 -10.88
C ARG A 211 -8.09 4.50 -10.21
N ASP A 212 -8.93 5.38 -10.73
CA ASP A 212 -9.22 6.70 -10.14
C ASP A 212 -7.95 7.55 -9.94
N LEU A 213 -7.16 7.69 -10.99
CA LEU A 213 -5.96 8.51 -10.99
C LEU A 213 -6.30 9.90 -11.49
N LEU A 214 -6.02 10.93 -10.69
CA LEU A 214 -6.31 12.31 -11.02
C LEU A 214 -5.02 13.17 -10.98
N PRO A 215 -4.42 13.44 -12.16
CA PRO A 215 -3.28 14.36 -12.25
C PRO A 215 -3.75 15.80 -12.15
N ASP A 216 -2.83 16.74 -11.93
CA ASP A 216 -3.13 18.16 -12.09
C ASP A 216 -3.36 18.53 -13.57
N THR A 217 -3.98 19.65 -13.81
CA THR A 217 -4.33 20.13 -15.15
C THR A 217 -3.10 20.15 -16.08
N GLY A 218 -3.23 19.51 -17.25
CA GLY A 218 -2.17 19.40 -18.24
C GLY A 218 -1.02 18.46 -17.85
N LYS A 219 -1.18 17.66 -16.79
CA LYS A 219 -0.22 16.63 -16.38
C LYS A 219 -0.76 15.23 -16.66
N SER A 220 0.10 14.24 -16.49
CA SER A 220 -0.21 12.86 -16.83
C SER A 220 -0.57 12.03 -15.61
N ALA A 221 -1.42 11.03 -15.83
CA ALA A 221 -1.63 9.94 -14.89
C ALA A 221 -1.07 8.64 -15.49
N TYR A 222 -0.45 7.83 -14.63
CA TYR A 222 0.16 6.56 -15.01
C TYR A 222 -0.35 5.47 -14.07
N ALA A 223 -1.03 4.45 -14.60
CA ALA A 223 -1.44 3.34 -13.75
C ALA A 223 -0.22 2.53 -13.29
N VAL A 224 0.67 2.17 -14.23
CA VAL A 224 1.96 1.57 -13.92
C VAL A 224 3.06 2.34 -14.64
N PHE A 225 4.00 2.88 -13.88
CA PHE A 225 5.16 3.61 -14.38
C PHE A 225 6.45 2.83 -14.07
N ASN A 226 7.13 2.38 -15.11
CA ASN A 226 8.46 1.80 -15.00
C ASN A 226 9.52 2.81 -15.48
N GLY A 227 10.11 3.53 -14.53
CA GLY A 227 11.25 4.43 -14.74
C GLY A 227 12.62 3.74 -14.63
N ALA A 228 12.62 2.43 -14.35
CA ALA A 228 13.83 1.67 -14.11
C ALA A 228 14.54 1.25 -15.39
N SER A 229 15.85 1.08 -15.31
CA SER A 229 16.67 0.48 -16.38
C SER A 229 16.68 -1.05 -16.35
N GLY A 230 16.17 -1.67 -15.29
CA GLY A 230 16.10 -3.11 -15.09
C GLY A 230 14.95 -3.79 -15.84
N ARG A 231 14.93 -5.10 -15.79
CA ARG A 231 13.84 -5.92 -16.36
C ARG A 231 12.70 -6.05 -15.36
N LEU A 232 11.62 -5.35 -15.61
CA LEU A 232 10.39 -5.43 -14.82
C LEU A 232 9.32 -6.19 -15.63
N VAL A 233 8.65 -7.14 -14.99
CA VAL A 233 7.51 -7.85 -15.56
C VAL A 233 6.22 -7.31 -14.95
N MET A 234 5.33 -6.84 -15.80
CA MET A 234 4.01 -6.30 -15.44
C MET A 234 2.94 -7.18 -16.07
N ARG A 235 2.22 -7.94 -15.26
CA ARG A 235 1.25 -8.92 -15.79
C ARG A 235 0.01 -9.06 -14.93
N ASP A 236 -1.04 -9.51 -15.58
CA ASP A 236 -2.30 -9.88 -14.91
C ASP A 236 -2.88 -8.72 -14.08
N ASN A 237 -2.58 -7.45 -14.45
CA ASN A 237 -3.10 -6.27 -13.77
C ASN A 237 -4.40 -5.80 -14.41
N ASP A 238 -5.30 -5.26 -13.61
CA ASP A 238 -6.56 -4.62 -14.00
C ASP A 238 -6.42 -3.11 -13.82
N LEU A 239 -6.25 -2.39 -14.93
CA LEU A 239 -5.93 -0.97 -14.97
C LEU A 239 -7.08 -0.21 -15.62
N VAL A 240 -7.73 0.68 -14.87
CA VAL A 240 -8.89 1.43 -15.35
C VAL A 240 -8.60 2.93 -15.30
N GLY A 241 -8.61 3.56 -16.46
CA GLY A 241 -8.50 5.00 -16.65
C GLY A 241 -9.86 5.69 -16.70
N ASN A 242 -9.85 7.00 -16.90
CA ASN A 242 -11.07 7.82 -17.00
C ASN A 242 -11.24 8.45 -18.40
N GLY A 243 -10.52 7.99 -19.42
CA GLY A 243 -10.56 8.49 -20.79
C GLY A 243 -9.91 9.86 -21.00
N SER A 244 -9.33 10.48 -19.98
CA SER A 244 -8.74 11.81 -20.09
C SER A 244 -7.45 11.83 -20.90
N ALA A 245 -7.19 12.91 -21.61
CA ALA A 245 -5.94 13.13 -22.32
C ALA A 245 -4.73 13.09 -21.35
N GLY A 246 -3.60 12.55 -21.80
CA GLY A 246 -2.38 12.43 -21.00
C GLY A 246 -2.37 11.26 -20.01
N THR A 247 -3.42 10.42 -20.00
CA THR A 247 -3.43 9.21 -19.17
C THR A 247 -2.77 8.03 -19.89
N VAL A 248 -1.97 7.23 -19.17
CA VAL A 248 -1.25 6.08 -19.69
C VAL A 248 -1.45 4.88 -18.77
N GLY A 249 -1.87 3.75 -19.33
CA GLY A 249 -2.02 2.50 -18.59
C GLY A 249 -0.67 2.00 -18.10
N VAL A 250 0.21 1.60 -18.99
CA VAL A 250 1.57 1.11 -18.67
C VAL A 250 2.61 1.90 -19.47
N ILE A 251 3.60 2.47 -18.77
CA ILE A 251 4.72 3.14 -19.43
C ILE A 251 6.07 2.62 -18.95
N CYS A 252 6.99 2.44 -19.88
CA CYS A 252 8.39 2.17 -19.59
C CYS A 252 9.27 3.28 -20.17
N SER A 253 10.01 3.98 -19.32
CA SER A 253 10.96 5.01 -19.76
C SER A 253 12.20 4.42 -20.46
N ASN A 254 12.52 3.15 -20.18
CA ASN A 254 13.66 2.43 -20.75
C ASN A 254 13.17 1.02 -21.16
N ALA A 255 12.97 0.79 -22.42
CA ALA A 255 12.38 -0.34 -23.15
C ALA A 255 12.62 -1.81 -22.64
N THR A 256 13.03 -2.03 -21.41
CA THR A 256 13.35 -3.35 -20.86
C THR A 256 12.20 -4.02 -20.11
N GLY A 257 11.16 -3.25 -19.76
CA GLY A 257 9.95 -3.80 -19.12
C GLY A 257 9.10 -4.61 -20.09
N ARG A 258 8.39 -5.61 -19.59
CA ARG A 258 7.47 -6.46 -20.35
C ARG A 258 6.07 -6.42 -19.76
N ALA A 259 5.07 -6.06 -20.59
CA ALA A 259 3.65 -6.10 -20.23
C ALA A 259 3.00 -7.33 -20.86
N LYS A 260 2.23 -8.12 -20.08
CA LYS A 260 1.56 -9.32 -20.52
C LYS A 260 0.27 -9.58 -19.75
N ASN A 261 -0.78 -10.04 -20.43
CA ASN A 261 -2.07 -10.42 -19.82
C ASN A 261 -2.72 -9.31 -18.97
N ASN A 262 -2.43 -8.04 -19.21
CA ASN A 262 -3.08 -6.96 -18.47
C ASN A 262 -4.41 -6.61 -19.14
N VAL A 263 -5.40 -6.23 -18.36
CA VAL A 263 -6.61 -5.53 -18.83
C VAL A 263 -6.36 -4.04 -18.63
N ILE A 264 -6.38 -3.26 -19.73
CA ILE A 264 -6.05 -1.83 -19.72
C ILE A 264 -7.16 -1.09 -20.44
N ASP A 265 -8.04 -0.45 -19.71
CA ASP A 265 -9.23 0.21 -20.22
C ASP A 265 -9.28 1.69 -19.85
N GLY A 266 -9.80 2.53 -20.75
CA GLY A 266 -10.05 3.94 -20.51
C GLY A 266 -8.80 4.81 -20.34
N PHE A 267 -7.68 4.47 -20.93
CA PHE A 267 -6.48 5.31 -21.01
C PHE A 267 -6.28 5.88 -22.41
N ALA A 268 -5.83 7.14 -22.51
CA ALA A 268 -5.49 7.75 -23.80
C ALA A 268 -4.34 7.01 -24.51
N THR A 269 -3.47 6.36 -23.74
CA THR A 269 -2.43 5.44 -24.25
C THR A 269 -2.42 4.21 -23.34
N THR A 270 -2.60 3.05 -23.91
CA THR A 270 -2.65 1.81 -23.12
C THR A 270 -1.25 1.33 -22.71
N ILE A 271 -0.33 1.17 -23.65
CA ILE A 271 1.07 0.76 -23.39
C ILE A 271 2.01 1.69 -24.16
N SER A 272 3.04 2.22 -23.48
CA SER A 272 4.06 3.07 -24.08
C SER A 272 5.46 2.66 -23.63
N GLY A 273 6.38 2.52 -24.60
CA GLY A 273 7.80 2.25 -24.34
C GLY A 273 8.14 0.88 -23.74
N CYS A 274 7.15 0.07 -23.39
CA CYS A 274 7.35 -1.30 -22.91
C CYS A 274 7.31 -2.30 -24.07
N GLY A 275 7.98 -3.44 -23.90
CA GLY A 275 7.75 -4.57 -24.76
C GLY A 275 6.39 -5.20 -24.47
N ASP A 276 5.48 -5.16 -25.45
CA ASP A 276 4.25 -5.93 -25.40
C ASP A 276 4.59 -7.42 -25.58
N ALA A 277 4.37 -8.22 -24.55
CA ALA A 277 4.62 -9.66 -24.57
C ALA A 277 3.39 -10.46 -25.02
N GLY A 278 2.34 -9.77 -25.50
CA GLY A 278 1.10 -10.34 -26.02
C GLY A 278 0.02 -10.56 -24.96
N THR A 279 -1.18 -10.86 -25.46
CA THR A 279 -2.38 -11.15 -24.63
C THR A 279 -2.83 -10.03 -23.69
N ASN A 280 -2.36 -8.77 -23.89
CA ASN A 280 -2.93 -7.63 -23.20
C ASN A 280 -4.28 -7.26 -23.84
N ASP A 281 -5.33 -7.13 -23.04
CA ASP A 281 -6.61 -6.59 -23.49
C ASP A 281 -6.58 -5.07 -23.33
N GLN A 282 -6.72 -4.35 -24.44
CA GLN A 282 -6.49 -2.91 -24.53
C GLN A 282 -7.70 -2.24 -25.17
N THR A 283 -8.41 -1.43 -24.38
CA THR A 283 -9.51 -0.59 -24.84
C THR A 283 -9.25 0.88 -24.49
N HIS A 284 -9.71 1.79 -25.37
CA HIS A 284 -9.48 3.24 -25.28
C HIS A 284 -10.74 3.98 -24.85
#